data_2229688b0b9abe68ece8456cdcb7df9f
#
_entry.id   2229688b0b9abe68ece8456cdcb7df9f
#
_cell.length_a   1.000
_cell.length_b   1.000
_cell.length_c   1.000
_cell.angle_alpha   90.00
_cell.angle_beta   90.00
_cell.angle_gamma   90.00
#
_symmetry.space_group_name_H-M   'P 1'
#
loop_
_entity.id
_entity.type
_entity.pdbx_description
1 polymer ?
#
loop_
_entity_poly.entity_id
_entity_poly.type
_entity_poly.pdbx_seq_one_letter_code
_entity_poly.pdbx_strand_id
1 'polypeptide(L)'
;MSDTSILDLPKNKKLFVFDFDGVIVDSVNIKTEAFAEIYKPYGQEIVDKVINHHVNNGGMSRFKKFKHYHNNFLDMTIDNTEIERMSFKFSNLVVTKVISSKWIIGITEFLEKLSSKSIKCVIVSATPEKELIQIVRAREIEKYFSLILGSPSSKLDNLKNALNICGVVEKDTVFFGDAMADWEASDKMGVQFVGVGNSIKDLLKENRK
;
A
#
# COMPACT_ATOMS: atom_id res chain seq x y z
N MET A 1 -17.87 -17.77 10.53
CA MET A 1 -16.41 -17.62 10.27
C MET A 1 -16.02 -16.28 10.86
N SER A 2 -15.23 -16.30 11.93
CA SER A 2 -14.92 -15.10 12.70
C SER A 2 -14.22 -14.07 11.82
N ASP A 3 -14.91 -12.96 11.58
CA ASP A 3 -14.31 -11.71 11.16
C ASP A 3 -13.17 -11.43 12.14
N THR A 4 -11.93 -11.60 11.72
CA THR A 4 -10.79 -11.21 12.54
C THR A 4 -10.82 -9.69 12.49
N SER A 5 -11.63 -9.10 13.39
CA SER A 5 -11.72 -7.65 13.49
C SER A 5 -10.29 -7.15 13.75
N ILE A 6 -9.86 -6.14 13.00
CA ILE A 6 -8.63 -5.34 13.22
C ILE A 6 -8.48 -4.93 14.71
N LEU A 7 -9.51 -5.14 15.50
CA LEU A 7 -9.61 -4.78 16.92
C LEU A 7 -8.84 -5.69 17.90
N ASP A 8 -8.40 -6.88 17.47
CA ASP A 8 -7.54 -7.75 18.29
C ASP A 8 -6.08 -7.32 18.16
N LEU A 9 -5.71 -6.39 19.03
CA LEU A 9 -4.36 -5.84 19.14
C LEU A 9 -3.33 -6.92 19.44
N PRO A 10 -2.27 -7.04 18.62
CA PRO A 10 -1.07 -7.76 19.03
C PRO A 10 -0.56 -7.17 20.34
N LYS A 11 -0.53 -7.99 21.40
CA LYS A 11 -0.12 -7.54 22.74
C LYS A 11 1.34 -7.10 22.73
N ASN A 12 1.67 -6.05 23.48
CA ASN A 12 3.03 -5.55 23.72
C ASN A 12 3.78 -4.96 22.51
N LYS A 13 3.07 -4.49 21.47
CA LYS A 13 3.69 -3.78 20.35
C LYS A 13 3.76 -2.27 20.61
N LYS A 14 4.89 -1.66 20.20
CA LYS A 14 5.19 -0.23 20.38
C LYS A 14 5.10 0.57 19.09
N LEU A 15 5.19 -0.12 17.93
CA LEU A 15 5.09 0.49 16.60
C LEU A 15 4.10 -0.30 15.75
N PHE A 16 3.14 0.40 15.18
CA PHE A 16 2.14 -0.10 14.24
C PHE A 16 2.41 0.51 12.88
N VAL A 17 2.77 -0.32 11.92
CA VAL A 17 3.01 0.06 10.53
C VAL A 17 1.80 -0.36 9.70
N PHE A 18 1.33 0.53 8.83
CA PHE A 18 0.17 0.29 7.99
C PHE A 18 0.53 0.53 6.51
N ASP A 19 0.13 -0.38 5.62
CA ASP A 19 -0.08 0.06 4.23
C ASP A 19 -1.29 0.99 4.18
N PHE A 20 -1.49 1.66 3.08
CA PHE A 20 -2.55 2.65 2.93
C PHE A 20 -3.75 2.10 2.14
N ASP A 21 -3.51 1.67 0.90
CA ASP A 21 -4.53 1.17 -0.03
C ASP A 21 -4.92 -0.26 0.35
N GLY A 22 -6.21 -0.53 0.54
CA GLY A 22 -6.70 -1.84 0.99
C GLY A 22 -6.54 -2.10 2.50
N VAL A 23 -5.88 -1.19 3.25
CA VAL A 23 -5.65 -1.31 4.69
C VAL A 23 -6.30 -0.18 5.48
N ILE A 24 -6.08 1.06 5.08
CA ILE A 24 -6.71 2.24 5.68
C ILE A 24 -7.96 2.63 4.88
N VAL A 25 -7.86 2.62 3.55
CA VAL A 25 -8.94 2.99 2.63
C VAL A 25 -9.19 1.91 1.58
N ASP A 26 -10.45 1.75 1.19
CA ASP A 26 -10.88 0.85 0.12
C ASP A 26 -10.66 1.54 -1.25
N SER A 27 -9.43 1.47 -1.74
CA SER A 27 -8.98 2.18 -2.95
C SER A 27 -8.34 1.29 -4.03
N VAL A 28 -8.21 -0.01 -3.78
CA VAL A 28 -7.54 -0.94 -4.71
C VAL A 28 -8.20 -0.94 -6.10
N ASN A 29 -9.53 -1.00 -6.15
CA ASN A 29 -10.29 -0.98 -7.41
C ASN A 29 -10.13 0.37 -8.15
N ILE A 30 -10.07 1.49 -7.44
CA ILE A 30 -9.85 2.82 -8.02
C ILE A 30 -8.54 2.85 -8.81
N LYS A 31 -7.48 2.24 -8.26
CA LYS A 31 -6.17 2.15 -8.92
C LYS A 31 -6.18 1.19 -10.10
N THR A 32 -6.90 0.08 -10.00
CA THR A 32 -7.08 -0.88 -11.10
C THR A 32 -7.75 -0.20 -12.30
N GLU A 33 -8.85 0.54 -12.07
CA GLU A 33 -9.55 1.30 -13.11
C GLU A 33 -8.64 2.37 -13.76
N ALA A 34 -7.81 3.05 -12.97
CA ALA A 34 -6.90 4.06 -13.49
C ALA A 34 -5.82 3.45 -14.40
N PHE A 35 -5.28 2.28 -14.07
CA PHE A 35 -4.39 1.57 -14.98
C PHE A 35 -5.10 1.13 -16.26
N ALA A 36 -6.31 0.58 -16.16
CA ALA A 36 -7.11 0.21 -17.32
C ALA A 36 -7.34 1.40 -18.26
N GLU A 37 -7.73 2.56 -17.71
CA GLU A 37 -7.99 3.77 -18.50
C GLU A 37 -6.71 4.28 -19.21
N ILE A 38 -5.56 4.26 -18.53
CA ILE A 38 -4.28 4.68 -19.13
C ILE A 38 -3.88 3.79 -20.30
N TYR A 39 -4.11 2.48 -20.20
CA TYR A 39 -3.70 1.51 -21.23
C TYR A 39 -4.78 1.21 -22.26
N LYS A 40 -6.00 1.74 -22.13
CA LYS A 40 -7.09 1.60 -23.09
C LYS A 40 -6.73 1.92 -24.56
N PRO A 41 -5.89 2.94 -24.86
CA PRO A 41 -5.48 3.21 -26.24
C PRO A 41 -4.67 2.08 -26.91
N TYR A 42 -4.11 1.16 -26.13
CA TYR A 42 -3.30 0.04 -26.63
C TYR A 42 -4.12 -1.25 -26.89
N GLY A 43 -5.44 -1.18 -26.72
CA GLY A 43 -6.36 -2.30 -26.98
C GLY A 43 -6.65 -3.16 -25.75
N GLN A 44 -7.74 -3.95 -25.85
CA GLN A 44 -8.29 -4.69 -24.71
C GLN A 44 -7.32 -5.77 -24.19
N GLU A 45 -6.59 -6.45 -25.07
CA GLU A 45 -5.62 -7.47 -24.68
C GLU A 45 -4.53 -6.90 -23.73
N ILE A 46 -4.04 -5.69 -24.01
CA ILE A 46 -3.06 -5.01 -23.16
C ILE A 46 -3.69 -4.60 -21.84
N VAL A 47 -4.90 -4.07 -21.86
CA VAL A 47 -5.66 -3.73 -20.64
C VAL A 47 -5.81 -4.95 -19.73
N ASP A 48 -6.18 -6.10 -20.27
CA ASP A 48 -6.36 -7.34 -19.50
C ASP A 48 -5.04 -7.81 -18.87
N LYS A 49 -3.92 -7.75 -19.62
CA LYS A 49 -2.58 -8.05 -19.09
C LYS A 49 -2.19 -7.09 -17.97
N VAL A 50 -2.46 -5.81 -18.14
CA VAL A 50 -2.17 -4.76 -17.15
C VAL A 50 -2.98 -4.97 -15.88
N ILE A 51 -4.29 -5.20 -15.98
CA ILE A 51 -5.16 -5.47 -14.84
C ILE A 51 -4.71 -6.72 -14.09
N ASN A 52 -4.50 -7.83 -14.80
CA ASN A 52 -4.04 -9.07 -14.20
C ASN A 52 -2.72 -8.90 -13.46
N HIS A 53 -1.72 -8.26 -14.10
CA HIS A 53 -0.45 -7.97 -13.43
C HIS A 53 -0.64 -7.04 -12.23
N HIS A 54 -1.49 -6.00 -12.34
CA HIS A 54 -1.72 -5.05 -11.25
C HIS A 54 -2.30 -5.73 -10.01
N VAL A 55 -3.30 -6.57 -10.18
CA VAL A 55 -3.97 -7.31 -9.08
C VAL A 55 -3.00 -8.29 -8.41
N ASN A 56 -2.21 -9.03 -9.21
CA ASN A 56 -1.25 -10.02 -8.68
C ASN A 56 0.03 -9.39 -8.09
N ASN A 57 0.27 -8.10 -8.32
CA ASN A 57 1.42 -7.36 -7.83
C ASN A 57 1.00 -6.14 -7.01
N GLY A 58 0.10 -6.33 -6.04
CA GLY A 58 -0.23 -5.33 -5.03
C GLY A 58 1.04 -4.87 -4.30
N GLY A 59 1.11 -3.59 -3.94
CA GLY A 59 2.29 -3.03 -3.26
C GLY A 59 3.50 -2.73 -4.15
N MET A 60 3.50 -3.08 -5.44
CA MET A 60 4.49 -2.60 -6.40
C MET A 60 4.19 -1.15 -6.80
N SER A 61 5.22 -0.27 -6.74
CA SER A 61 5.04 1.15 -7.12
C SER A 61 4.62 1.30 -8.58
N ARG A 62 3.81 2.34 -8.88
CA ARG A 62 3.36 2.65 -10.24
C ARG A 62 4.52 2.89 -11.21
N PHE A 63 5.63 3.44 -10.74
CA PHE A 63 6.82 3.67 -11.56
C PHE A 63 7.40 2.36 -12.11
N LYS A 64 7.51 1.33 -11.26
CA LYS A 64 7.94 -0.02 -11.66
C LYS A 64 6.90 -0.67 -12.58
N LYS A 65 5.61 -0.48 -12.32
CA LYS A 65 4.52 -1.01 -13.14
C LYS A 65 4.54 -0.41 -14.55
N PHE A 66 4.66 0.92 -14.69
CA PHE A 66 4.76 1.56 -16.01
C PHE A 66 5.94 1.04 -16.81
N LYS A 67 7.12 0.95 -16.18
CA LYS A 67 8.31 0.37 -16.83
C LYS A 67 8.08 -1.07 -17.26
N HIS A 68 7.49 -1.88 -16.40
CA HIS A 68 7.16 -3.28 -16.71
C HIS A 68 6.19 -3.40 -17.88
N TYR A 69 5.11 -2.64 -17.89
CA TYR A 69 4.08 -2.73 -18.92
C TYR A 69 4.58 -2.29 -20.28
N HIS A 70 5.38 -1.23 -20.35
CA HIS A 70 5.99 -0.80 -21.61
C HIS A 70 6.97 -1.83 -22.13
N ASN A 71 7.89 -2.30 -21.30
CA ASN A 71 8.93 -3.22 -21.75
C ASN A 71 8.40 -4.61 -22.09
N ASN A 72 7.42 -5.13 -21.34
CA ASN A 72 7.01 -6.54 -21.44
C ASN A 72 5.67 -6.76 -22.15
N PHE A 73 4.80 -5.73 -22.23
CA PHE A 73 3.50 -5.87 -22.87
C PHE A 73 3.38 -5.10 -24.17
N LEU A 74 4.13 -3.99 -24.31
CA LEU A 74 4.11 -3.15 -25.51
C LEU A 74 5.36 -3.28 -26.37
N ASP A 75 6.40 -3.97 -25.88
CA ASP A 75 7.73 -4.04 -26.52
C ASP A 75 8.31 -2.64 -26.83
N MET A 76 8.12 -1.71 -25.88
CA MET A 76 8.53 -0.32 -25.99
C MET A 76 9.44 0.06 -24.83
N THR A 77 10.50 0.81 -25.11
CA THR A 77 11.29 1.44 -24.04
C THR A 77 10.57 2.67 -23.52
N ILE A 78 10.71 2.93 -22.21
CA ILE A 78 10.15 4.11 -21.56
C ILE A 78 11.23 4.76 -20.70
N ASP A 79 11.42 6.06 -20.87
CA ASP A 79 12.35 6.84 -20.05
C ASP A 79 11.69 7.37 -18.75
N ASN A 80 12.52 7.95 -17.90
CA ASN A 80 12.05 8.47 -16.62
C ASN A 80 11.07 9.65 -16.79
N THR A 81 11.24 10.48 -17.79
CA THR A 81 10.37 11.64 -18.06
C THR A 81 8.96 11.18 -18.42
N GLU A 82 8.87 10.18 -19.28
CA GLU A 82 7.59 9.59 -19.66
C GLU A 82 6.92 8.85 -18.49
N ILE A 83 7.71 8.12 -17.65
CA ILE A 83 7.21 7.49 -16.43
C ILE A 83 6.61 8.54 -15.48
N GLU A 84 7.27 9.68 -15.29
CA GLU A 84 6.76 10.77 -14.46
C GLU A 84 5.48 11.39 -15.04
N ARG A 85 5.42 11.59 -16.36
CA ARG A 85 4.22 12.08 -17.06
C ARG A 85 3.04 11.12 -16.87
N MET A 86 3.27 9.82 -17.02
CA MET A 86 2.25 8.79 -16.79
C MET A 86 1.84 8.73 -15.32
N SER A 87 2.78 8.87 -14.40
CA SER A 87 2.48 8.93 -12.97
C SER A 87 1.62 10.14 -12.62
N PHE A 88 1.89 11.30 -13.21
CA PHE A 88 1.03 12.49 -13.05
C PHE A 88 -0.39 12.27 -13.61
N LYS A 89 -0.50 11.70 -14.82
CA LYS A 89 -1.81 11.31 -15.39
C LYS A 89 -2.57 10.36 -14.47
N PHE A 90 -1.89 9.37 -13.91
CA PHE A 90 -2.45 8.43 -12.94
C PHE A 90 -2.95 9.15 -11.67
N SER A 91 -2.16 10.06 -11.12
CA SER A 91 -2.54 10.85 -9.94
C SER A 91 -3.84 11.63 -10.16
N ASN A 92 -3.98 12.27 -11.34
CA ASN A 92 -5.19 13.00 -11.70
C ASN A 92 -6.47 12.11 -11.76
N LEU A 93 -6.29 10.82 -12.08
CA LEU A 93 -7.40 9.87 -12.10
C LEU A 93 -7.79 9.35 -10.72
N VAL A 94 -6.86 9.29 -9.77
CA VAL A 94 -7.08 8.56 -8.52
C VAL A 94 -7.20 9.43 -7.27
N VAL A 95 -6.48 10.56 -7.16
CA VAL A 95 -6.33 11.29 -5.90
C VAL A 95 -7.67 11.68 -5.28
N THR A 96 -8.55 12.35 -6.04
CA THR A 96 -9.87 12.76 -5.53
C THR A 96 -10.74 11.57 -5.15
N LYS A 97 -10.71 10.50 -5.94
CA LYS A 97 -11.47 9.28 -5.67
C LYS A 97 -10.96 8.57 -4.41
N VAL A 98 -9.64 8.52 -4.20
CA VAL A 98 -9.03 7.92 -3.01
C VAL A 98 -9.33 8.76 -1.77
N ILE A 99 -9.31 10.10 -1.88
CA ILE A 99 -9.71 10.98 -0.77
C ILE A 99 -11.15 10.70 -0.34
N SER A 100 -12.07 10.43 -1.26
CA SER A 100 -13.48 10.16 -0.98
C SER A 100 -13.83 8.68 -0.81
N SER A 101 -12.86 7.75 -0.92
CA SER A 101 -13.10 6.32 -0.78
C SER A 101 -13.53 5.94 0.63
N LYS A 102 -14.21 4.80 0.76
CA LYS A 102 -14.64 4.29 2.05
C LYS A 102 -13.42 3.91 2.92
N TRP A 103 -13.61 4.00 4.22
CA TRP A 103 -12.67 3.44 5.18
C TRP A 103 -12.74 1.91 5.16
N ILE A 104 -11.62 1.26 5.39
CA ILE A 104 -11.65 -0.16 5.78
C ILE A 104 -12.35 -0.25 7.14
N ILE A 105 -13.26 -1.23 7.25
CA ILE A 105 -14.14 -1.36 8.42
C ILE A 105 -13.31 -1.48 9.70
N GLY A 106 -13.59 -0.62 10.67
CA GLY A 106 -12.96 -0.60 12.00
C GLY A 106 -11.61 0.11 12.06
N ILE A 107 -11.07 0.65 10.94
CA ILE A 107 -9.74 1.28 10.94
C ILE A 107 -9.73 2.59 11.73
N THR A 108 -10.77 3.39 11.65
CA THR A 108 -10.88 4.68 12.34
C THR A 108 -10.86 4.51 13.84
N GLU A 109 -11.70 3.63 14.36
CA GLU A 109 -11.77 3.28 15.78
C GLU A 109 -10.45 2.68 16.28
N PHE A 110 -9.79 1.91 15.40
CA PHE A 110 -8.50 1.31 15.72
C PHE A 110 -7.40 2.36 15.86
N LEU A 111 -7.31 3.32 14.92
CA LEU A 111 -6.35 4.43 14.98
C LEU A 111 -6.60 5.32 16.20
N GLU A 112 -7.85 5.61 16.53
CA GLU A 112 -8.23 6.34 17.75
C GLU A 112 -7.77 5.60 19.01
N LYS A 113 -8.00 4.28 19.08
CA LYS A 113 -7.57 3.44 20.20
C LYS A 113 -6.04 3.41 20.35
N LEU A 114 -5.28 3.36 19.25
CA LEU A 114 -3.81 3.44 19.28
C LEU A 114 -3.35 4.81 19.75
N SER A 115 -3.95 5.87 19.22
CA SER A 115 -3.66 7.26 19.61
C SER A 115 -3.92 7.52 21.09
N SER A 116 -5.05 7.05 21.64
CA SER A 116 -5.39 7.19 23.07
C SER A 116 -4.38 6.51 24.01
N LYS A 117 -3.65 5.51 23.50
CA LYS A 117 -2.58 4.81 24.21
C LYS A 117 -1.18 5.34 23.91
N SER A 118 -1.06 6.44 23.14
CA SER A 118 0.19 7.01 22.70
C SER A 118 1.10 6.02 21.96
N ILE A 119 0.50 5.04 21.26
CA ILE A 119 1.24 4.06 20.45
C ILE A 119 1.62 4.71 19.11
N LYS A 120 2.88 4.57 18.71
CA LYS A 120 3.37 5.11 17.45
C LYS A 120 2.76 4.37 16.25
N CYS A 121 2.24 5.13 15.28
CA CYS A 121 1.74 4.62 14.01
C CYS A 121 2.52 5.24 12.84
N VAL A 122 2.77 4.45 11.81
CA VAL A 122 3.49 4.86 10.59
C VAL A 122 2.76 4.31 9.36
N ILE A 123 2.71 5.08 8.29
CA ILE A 123 2.27 4.58 6.97
C ILE A 123 3.49 4.22 6.14
N VAL A 124 3.48 3.02 5.51
CA VAL A 124 4.46 2.56 4.52
C VAL A 124 3.70 2.08 3.29
N SER A 125 3.70 2.87 2.22
CA SER A 125 2.90 2.61 1.02
C SER A 125 3.73 2.64 -0.27
N ALA A 126 3.23 1.97 -1.32
CA ALA A 126 3.75 2.08 -2.68
C ALA A 126 3.26 3.34 -3.43
N THR A 127 2.32 4.07 -2.88
CA THR A 127 1.88 5.37 -3.40
C THR A 127 3.02 6.39 -3.32
N PRO A 128 3.21 7.28 -4.33
CA PRO A 128 4.21 8.33 -4.24
C PRO A 128 4.05 9.17 -2.98
N GLU A 129 5.14 9.41 -2.24
CA GLU A 129 5.08 9.99 -0.90
C GLU A 129 4.37 11.35 -0.85
N LYS A 130 4.65 12.24 -1.80
CA LYS A 130 3.99 13.55 -1.85
C LYS A 130 2.46 13.42 -2.04
N GLU A 131 2.03 12.50 -2.90
CA GLU A 131 0.61 12.20 -3.14
C GLU A 131 -0.03 11.58 -1.89
N LEU A 132 0.66 10.64 -1.25
CA LEU A 132 0.20 10.00 -0.02
C LEU A 132 -0.02 11.01 1.11
N ILE A 133 0.93 11.92 1.33
CA ILE A 133 0.83 13.02 2.31
C ILE A 133 -0.37 13.91 2.00
N GLN A 134 -0.57 14.28 0.72
CA GLN A 134 -1.73 15.08 0.30
C GLN A 134 -3.05 14.38 0.63
N ILE A 135 -3.16 13.08 0.34
CA ILE A 135 -4.36 12.30 0.60
C ILE A 135 -4.62 12.17 2.11
N VAL A 136 -3.59 11.85 2.90
CA VAL A 136 -3.68 11.69 4.36
C VAL A 136 -4.13 12.99 5.03
N ARG A 137 -3.62 14.15 4.58
CA ARG A 137 -4.04 15.48 5.04
C ARG A 137 -5.47 15.80 4.68
N ALA A 138 -5.84 15.58 3.42
CA ALA A 138 -7.22 15.83 2.96
C ALA A 138 -8.26 14.96 3.65
N ARG A 139 -7.85 13.79 4.19
CA ARG A 139 -8.68 12.90 5.00
C ARG A 139 -8.62 13.20 6.50
N GLU A 140 -7.84 14.20 6.93
CA GLU A 140 -7.71 14.66 8.33
C GLU A 140 -7.18 13.58 9.30
N ILE A 141 -6.39 12.63 8.80
CA ILE A 141 -5.82 11.53 9.60
C ILE A 141 -4.31 11.66 9.85
N GLU A 142 -3.66 12.72 9.36
CA GLU A 142 -2.21 12.94 9.59
C GLU A 142 -1.86 12.90 11.09
N LYS A 143 -2.77 13.36 11.95
CA LYS A 143 -2.62 13.38 13.42
C LYS A 143 -2.36 12.00 14.06
N TYR A 144 -2.71 10.92 13.40
CA TYR A 144 -2.49 9.56 13.93
C TYR A 144 -1.10 9.01 13.61
N PHE A 145 -0.36 9.63 12.67
CA PHE A 145 0.87 9.04 12.14
C PHE A 145 2.09 9.86 12.46
N SER A 146 3.11 9.20 13.04
CA SER A 146 4.42 9.83 13.30
C SER A 146 5.23 10.00 12.01
N LEU A 147 5.04 9.13 11.03
CA LEU A 147 5.71 9.13 9.74
C LEU A 147 4.76 8.66 8.63
N ILE A 148 4.94 9.22 7.44
CA ILE A 148 4.25 8.83 6.21
C ILE A 148 5.31 8.60 5.15
N LEU A 149 5.53 7.34 4.76
CA LEU A 149 6.60 6.92 3.87
C LEU A 149 6.01 6.29 2.61
N GLY A 150 6.41 6.80 1.47
CA GLY A 150 5.91 6.39 0.16
C GLY A 150 7.00 5.98 -0.83
N SER A 151 6.61 5.69 -2.07
CA SER A 151 7.57 5.50 -3.16
C SER A 151 8.24 6.85 -3.55
N PRO A 152 9.46 6.83 -4.11
CA PRO A 152 10.09 5.72 -4.84
C PRO A 152 10.79 4.65 -3.99
N SER A 153 11.03 4.89 -2.70
CA SER A 153 11.64 3.90 -1.82
C SER A 153 10.81 2.62 -1.76
N SER A 154 11.48 1.47 -1.59
CA SER A 154 10.79 0.20 -1.45
C SER A 154 10.08 0.09 -0.09
N LYS A 155 9.08 -0.80 0.01
CA LYS A 155 8.43 -1.07 1.31
C LYS A 155 9.43 -1.56 2.36
N LEU A 156 10.40 -2.37 1.95
CA LEU A 156 11.48 -2.85 2.84
C LEU A 156 12.35 -1.71 3.37
N ASP A 157 12.80 -0.80 2.48
CA ASP A 157 13.62 0.34 2.88
C ASP A 157 12.83 1.31 3.78
N ASN A 158 11.56 1.56 3.44
CA ASN A 158 10.67 2.39 4.23
C ASN A 158 10.39 1.77 5.61
N LEU A 159 10.18 0.46 5.70
CA LEU A 159 10.02 -0.23 6.98
C LEU A 159 11.27 -0.12 7.84
N LYS A 160 12.46 -0.34 7.26
CA LYS A 160 13.74 -0.16 7.94
C LYS A 160 13.94 1.27 8.44
N ASN A 161 13.59 2.25 7.61
CA ASN A 161 13.67 3.67 7.96
C ASN A 161 12.70 4.01 9.12
N ALA A 162 11.46 3.49 9.07
CA ALA A 162 10.48 3.67 10.14
C ALA A 162 10.97 3.13 11.49
N LEU A 163 11.55 1.92 11.51
CA LEU A 163 12.12 1.33 12.72
C LEU A 163 13.22 2.22 13.30
N ASN A 164 14.16 2.67 12.46
CA ASN A 164 15.28 3.51 12.85
C ASN A 164 14.80 4.86 13.43
N ILE A 165 13.93 5.58 12.74
CA ILE A 165 13.43 6.89 13.16
C ILE A 165 12.60 6.78 14.44
N CYS A 166 11.76 5.76 14.54
CA CYS A 166 10.91 5.54 15.72
C CYS A 166 11.69 4.99 16.92
N GLY A 167 12.91 4.47 16.72
CA GLY A 167 13.73 3.85 17.78
C GLY A 167 13.07 2.58 18.34
N VAL A 168 12.40 1.78 17.49
CA VAL A 168 11.69 0.56 17.88
C VAL A 168 12.27 -0.62 17.13
N VAL A 169 12.43 -1.75 17.85
CA VAL A 169 12.96 -2.98 17.27
C VAL A 169 11.86 -3.83 16.61
N GLU A 170 12.26 -4.74 15.75
CA GLU A 170 11.38 -5.58 14.92
C GLU A 170 10.35 -6.38 15.76
N LYS A 171 10.80 -7.00 16.87
CA LYS A 171 9.92 -7.78 17.76
C LYS A 171 8.80 -6.96 18.41
N ASP A 172 9.01 -5.66 18.58
CA ASP A 172 8.05 -4.72 19.18
C ASP A 172 7.19 -4.02 18.10
N THR A 173 7.32 -4.44 16.83
CA THR A 173 6.62 -3.86 15.68
C THR A 173 5.63 -4.84 15.08
N VAL A 174 4.57 -4.32 14.50
CA VAL A 174 3.59 -5.06 13.70
C VAL A 174 3.28 -4.29 12.41
N PHE A 175 3.20 -5.00 11.27
CA PHE A 175 2.85 -4.42 9.96
C PHE A 175 1.51 -4.98 9.48
N PHE A 176 0.56 -4.08 9.19
CA PHE A 176 -0.73 -4.37 8.61
C PHE A 176 -0.68 -4.10 7.10
N GLY A 177 -0.88 -5.14 6.28
CA GLY A 177 -0.79 -5.05 4.84
C GLY A 177 -1.82 -5.93 4.13
N ASP A 178 -2.11 -5.63 2.87
CA ASP A 178 -3.03 -6.39 2.02
C ASP A 178 -2.33 -7.05 0.82
N ALA A 179 -1.03 -6.79 0.63
CA ALA A 179 -0.26 -7.25 -0.52
C ALA A 179 0.94 -8.13 -0.12
N MET A 180 1.35 -9.00 -1.04
CA MET A 180 2.54 -9.84 -0.87
C MET A 180 3.79 -9.01 -0.54
N ALA A 181 3.95 -7.82 -1.13
CA ALA A 181 5.09 -6.94 -0.87
C ALA A 181 5.17 -6.46 0.60
N ASP A 182 4.04 -6.39 1.32
CA ASP A 182 4.00 -6.06 2.75
C ASP A 182 4.49 -7.24 3.59
N TRP A 183 4.00 -8.42 3.25
CA TRP A 183 4.45 -9.65 3.88
C TRP A 183 5.94 -9.87 3.67
N GLU A 184 6.45 -9.75 2.43
CA GLU A 184 7.86 -9.92 2.11
C GLU A 184 8.76 -8.91 2.85
N ALA A 185 8.33 -7.65 2.97
CA ALA A 185 9.08 -6.64 3.73
C ALA A 185 9.10 -6.98 5.21
N SER A 186 7.98 -7.43 5.76
CA SER A 186 7.85 -7.85 7.16
C SER A 186 8.69 -9.08 7.48
N ASP A 187 8.61 -10.11 6.63
CA ASP A 187 9.34 -11.37 6.78
C ASP A 187 10.85 -11.15 6.74
N LYS A 188 11.35 -10.40 5.76
CA LYS A 188 12.77 -10.04 5.64
C LYS A 188 13.31 -9.25 6.84
N MET A 189 12.46 -8.50 7.51
CA MET A 189 12.82 -7.70 8.68
C MET A 189 12.55 -8.42 10.01
N GLY A 190 11.91 -9.59 10.01
CA GLY A 190 11.46 -10.26 11.23
C GLY A 190 10.38 -9.51 12.00
N VAL A 191 9.59 -8.68 11.31
CA VAL A 191 8.45 -7.93 11.84
C VAL A 191 7.20 -8.79 11.79
N GLN A 192 6.39 -8.77 12.84
CA GLN A 192 5.10 -9.46 12.83
C GLN A 192 4.20 -8.88 11.75
N PHE A 193 3.65 -9.74 10.88
CA PHE A 193 2.71 -9.34 9.84
C PHE A 193 1.26 -9.68 10.20
N VAL A 194 0.35 -8.80 9.86
CA VAL A 194 -1.10 -8.98 9.97
C VAL A 194 -1.72 -8.70 8.60
N GLY A 195 -2.26 -9.72 7.96
CA GLY A 195 -2.95 -9.59 6.67
C GLY A 195 -4.32 -8.95 6.84
N VAL A 196 -4.60 -7.92 6.05
CA VAL A 196 -5.89 -7.21 5.97
C VAL A 196 -6.56 -7.60 4.65
N GLY A 197 -7.83 -8.03 4.71
CA GLY A 197 -8.58 -8.50 3.54
C GLY A 197 -8.41 -10.00 3.23
N ASN A 198 -9.12 -10.46 2.20
CA ASN A 198 -9.16 -11.89 1.84
C ASN A 198 -8.01 -12.33 0.93
N SER A 199 -7.41 -11.41 0.16
CA SER A 199 -6.41 -11.72 -0.88
C SER A 199 -5.12 -12.33 -0.34
N ILE A 200 -4.63 -11.89 0.81
CA ILE A 200 -3.37 -12.40 1.39
C ILE A 200 -3.52 -13.79 1.96
N LYS A 201 -4.67 -14.10 2.56
CA LYS A 201 -4.91 -15.45 3.11
C LYS A 201 -4.79 -16.53 2.05
N ASP A 202 -5.17 -16.22 0.83
CA ASP A 202 -5.11 -17.17 -0.29
C ASP A 202 -3.68 -17.28 -0.83
N LEU A 203 -2.97 -16.17 -0.99
CA LEU A 203 -1.57 -16.13 -1.41
C LEU A 203 -0.62 -16.84 -0.42
N LEU A 204 -0.85 -16.67 0.89
CA LEU A 204 -0.03 -17.34 1.91
C LEU A 204 -0.30 -18.85 2.03
N LYS A 205 -1.47 -19.34 1.61
CA LYS A 205 -1.76 -20.79 1.53
C LYS A 205 -1.00 -21.46 0.40
N GLU A 206 -0.83 -20.79 -0.74
CA GLU A 206 -0.12 -21.32 -1.91
C GLU A 206 1.39 -21.41 -1.70
N ASN A 207 1.97 -20.52 -0.90
CA ASN A 207 3.41 -20.48 -0.60
C ASN A 207 3.83 -21.36 0.61
N ARG A 208 2.91 -22.09 1.23
CA ARG A 208 3.21 -23.04 2.33
C ARG A 208 3.30 -24.51 1.86
N LYS A 209 3.27 -24.73 0.53
CA LYS A 209 3.56 -26.02 -0.08
C LYS A 209 5.00 -26.01 -0.62
#